data_7445fbb833b8001f5d4973d0b19ba4ad
#
_entry.id   7445fbb833b8001f5d4973d0b19ba4ad
#
_cell.length_a   1.000
_cell.length_b   1.000
_cell.length_c   1.000
_cell.angle_alpha   90.00
_cell.angle_beta   90.00
_cell.angle_gamma   90.00
#
_symmetry.space_group_name_H-M   'P 1'
#
loop_
_entity.id
_entity.type
_entity.pdbx_description
1 polymer ?
#
loop_
_entity_poly.entity_id
_entity_poly.type
_entity_poly.pdbx_seq_one_letter_code
_entity_poly.pdbx_strand_id
1 'polypeptide(L)'
;GKQSSFTQILDKATGSVLVENGQSLRWMPKSNLAYYTRKGMKGTELVTLDPTSKKENILSSQLPEGSFSFGPTEDYLLFSIREKGPQERKEIQEILVPDDRQPGWRNRMFIHKYDLRTGLFQRLTYGHTSTYINDVSQDGHYLLFSRREPNLTERPFSRTYIYKMDLRTMHVDTIIKGEKFVSRAVFSPDATQLLVDASGEAFDGIGLKIKEGQTSNTSDGQLFLYNIADKSIKPLTKDFDPSVDSYEWNALDKQIYITAKDKDRVRMYSLNPSNGKIKQLQAKEDVISDYSIANQAFEMVYFGLSASNSQRLYTYNLKNDASSCLIDLSKEILRDVTLGEVQDWNFVSAQGDTIYGRFYLPPHFDATKKYPMIVNYYGGTTPTARVMESRYPSHVYAGLGYIVYIIQPSGATGFGQEFSARHVNAWGKLTADEIIEGTKKFCEEHPFVNTKKIGCMGASYGGFMTQYLQTKTDIFAAAMSHAGISDITSYWGEGYWGYSYSSLASANSYPWNARDMYTLQSPLFNADKINTPILFLHGTADTNVPIGESIQMFTALKLLGKPTAFVQVEGENHHILDYEKRILWNNTIYAWFAKWLKDQPEWWDALYPPKSL
;
A
#
# COMPACT_ATOMS: atom_id res chain seq x y z
N GLY A 1 0.74 23.48 14.06
CA GLY A 1 1.00 24.35 12.93
C GLY A 1 0.15 23.93 11.74
N LYS A 2 -0.33 24.88 10.93
CA LYS A 2 -1.06 24.51 9.71
C LYS A 2 -0.05 23.97 8.69
N GLN A 3 -0.29 22.79 8.17
CA GLN A 3 0.46 22.24 7.04
C GLN A 3 0.09 23.03 5.78
N SER A 4 1.07 23.61 5.10
CA SER A 4 0.90 24.22 3.79
C SER A 4 1.56 23.31 2.74
N SER A 5 0.93 23.19 1.59
CA SER A 5 1.48 22.47 0.43
C SER A 5 1.61 23.44 -0.75
N PHE A 6 2.64 23.26 -1.54
CA PHE A 6 2.86 24.00 -2.78
C PHE A 6 3.46 23.05 -3.82
N THR A 7 3.30 23.41 -5.11
CA THR A 7 3.88 22.68 -6.23
C THR A 7 4.96 23.55 -6.87
N GLN A 8 6.11 22.95 -7.18
CA GLN A 8 7.21 23.61 -7.87
C GLN A 8 7.46 22.98 -9.24
N ILE A 9 7.84 23.81 -10.20
CA ILE A 9 8.45 23.37 -11.46
C ILE A 9 9.92 23.72 -11.38
N LEU A 10 10.77 22.73 -11.61
CA LEU A 10 12.22 22.85 -11.52
C LEU A 10 12.85 22.81 -12.91
N ASP A 11 13.91 23.60 -13.08
CA ASP A 11 14.84 23.41 -14.19
C ASP A 11 15.66 22.14 -13.95
N LYS A 12 15.60 21.20 -14.89
CA LYS A 12 16.26 19.90 -14.76
C LYS A 12 17.79 20.00 -14.70
N ALA A 13 18.38 20.95 -15.41
CA ALA A 13 19.84 21.07 -15.52
C ALA A 13 20.46 21.68 -14.26
N THR A 14 19.75 22.60 -13.63
CA THR A 14 20.25 23.37 -12.49
C THR A 14 19.60 23.02 -11.16
N GLY A 15 18.44 22.35 -11.17
CA GLY A 15 17.61 22.13 -9.99
C GLY A 15 16.95 23.40 -9.45
N SER A 16 17.10 24.53 -10.14
CA SER A 16 16.51 25.79 -9.70
C SER A 16 14.99 25.81 -9.89
N VAL A 17 14.29 26.50 -8.97
CA VAL A 17 12.84 26.65 -9.03
C VAL A 17 12.48 27.66 -10.13
N LEU A 18 11.78 27.22 -11.17
CA LEU A 18 11.23 28.06 -12.22
C LEU A 18 9.88 28.66 -11.81
N VAL A 19 9.02 27.86 -11.20
CA VAL A 19 7.69 28.26 -10.74
C VAL A 19 7.41 27.62 -9.39
N GLU A 20 6.82 28.39 -8.50
CA GLU A 20 6.19 27.91 -7.26
C GLU A 20 4.76 28.40 -7.21
N ASN A 21 3.82 27.52 -6.91
CA ASN A 21 2.40 27.85 -6.84
C ASN A 21 1.75 27.12 -5.67
N GLY A 22 0.89 27.82 -4.94
CA GLY A 22 0.04 27.22 -3.89
C GLY A 22 -1.07 26.31 -4.43
N GLN A 23 -1.27 26.27 -5.76
CA GLN A 23 -2.18 25.34 -6.42
C GLN A 23 -1.41 24.12 -6.94
N SER A 24 -2.11 23.00 -7.10
CA SER A 24 -1.53 21.79 -7.68
C SER A 24 -1.31 21.97 -9.18
N LEU A 25 -0.05 22.15 -9.59
CA LEU A 25 0.34 22.20 -11.00
C LEU A 25 0.45 20.80 -11.59
N ARG A 26 -0.02 20.64 -12.82
CA ARG A 26 0.12 19.40 -13.62
C ARG A 26 0.56 19.76 -15.03
N TRP A 27 1.25 18.84 -15.70
CA TRP A 27 1.64 19.01 -17.09
C TRP A 27 0.49 18.71 -18.05
N MET A 28 0.41 19.49 -19.13
CA MET A 28 -0.42 19.17 -20.29
C MET A 28 0.11 17.90 -20.97
N PRO A 29 -0.77 17.05 -21.55
CA PRO A 29 -0.33 15.77 -22.14
C PRO A 29 0.64 15.91 -23.32
N LYS A 30 0.51 16.98 -24.12
CA LYS A 30 1.25 17.16 -25.38
C LYS A 30 2.09 18.44 -25.41
N SER A 31 1.53 19.56 -24.97
CA SER A 31 2.24 20.84 -24.94
C SER A 31 3.16 20.92 -23.71
N ASN A 32 4.20 21.76 -23.79
CA ASN A 32 5.12 22.00 -22.67
C ASN A 32 4.55 23.06 -21.70
N LEU A 33 3.26 23.04 -21.46
CA LEU A 33 2.58 23.93 -20.54
C LEU A 33 2.20 23.16 -19.26
N ALA A 34 2.23 23.85 -18.15
CA ALA A 34 1.56 23.38 -16.94
C ALA A 34 0.13 23.88 -16.89
N TYR A 35 -0.74 23.21 -16.14
CA TYR A 35 -2.08 23.69 -15.86
C TYR A 35 -2.43 23.56 -14.38
N TYR A 36 -3.41 24.36 -13.97
CA TYR A 36 -3.98 24.31 -12.64
C TYR A 36 -5.39 24.90 -12.64
N THR A 37 -6.10 24.76 -11.55
CA THR A 37 -7.42 25.37 -11.38
C THR A 37 -7.38 26.40 -10.27
N ARG A 38 -8.15 27.48 -10.43
CA ARG A 38 -8.35 28.50 -9.39
C ARG A 38 -9.81 28.95 -9.34
N LYS A 39 -10.19 29.58 -8.23
CA LYS A 39 -11.50 30.21 -8.11
C LYS A 39 -11.52 31.52 -8.89
N GLY A 40 -12.39 31.61 -9.89
CA GLY A 40 -12.66 32.81 -10.66
C GLY A 40 -13.99 33.47 -10.30
N MET A 41 -14.35 34.55 -11.02
CA MET A 41 -15.61 35.26 -10.78
C MET A 41 -16.86 34.47 -11.14
N LYS A 42 -16.79 33.61 -12.18
CA LYS A 42 -17.91 32.81 -12.68
C LYS A 42 -17.93 31.37 -12.17
N GLY A 43 -16.86 30.92 -11.52
CA GLY A 43 -16.70 29.55 -11.07
C GLY A 43 -15.23 29.12 -11.04
N THR A 44 -14.96 27.83 -11.18
CA THR A 44 -13.61 27.31 -11.28
C THR A 44 -13.02 27.59 -12.65
N GLU A 45 -11.91 28.32 -12.69
CA GLU A 45 -11.14 28.55 -13.94
C GLU A 45 -10.12 27.44 -14.15
N LEU A 46 -9.95 27.02 -15.40
CA LEU A 46 -8.83 26.20 -15.86
C LEU A 46 -7.79 27.12 -16.51
N VAL A 47 -6.60 27.12 -15.97
CA VAL A 47 -5.51 28.00 -16.38
C VAL A 47 -4.33 27.19 -16.87
N THR A 48 -3.77 27.54 -18.02
CA THR A 48 -2.45 27.05 -18.45
C THR A 48 -1.38 28.07 -18.11
N LEU A 49 -0.19 27.58 -17.84
CA LEU A 49 0.98 28.34 -17.43
C LEU A 49 2.19 27.89 -18.25
N ASP A 50 2.83 28.81 -18.96
CA ASP A 50 4.16 28.58 -19.53
C ASP A 50 5.21 28.78 -18.43
N PRO A 51 5.94 27.74 -18.02
CA PRO A 51 6.88 27.84 -16.92
C PRO A 51 8.09 28.75 -17.23
N THR A 52 8.39 28.96 -18.49
CA THR A 52 9.53 29.81 -18.93
C THR A 52 9.15 31.28 -18.95
N SER A 53 8.08 31.64 -19.68
CA SER A 53 7.64 33.03 -19.81
C SER A 53 6.76 33.51 -18.66
N LYS A 54 6.29 32.63 -17.79
CA LYS A 54 5.31 32.86 -16.70
C LYS A 54 3.95 33.33 -17.21
N LYS A 55 3.69 33.22 -18.50
CA LYS A 55 2.43 33.65 -19.09
C LYS A 55 1.32 32.66 -18.77
N GLU A 56 0.20 33.19 -18.26
CA GLU A 56 -1.02 32.44 -18.02
C GLU A 56 -2.03 32.67 -19.15
N ASN A 57 -2.83 31.62 -19.43
CA ASN A 57 -3.98 31.68 -20.32
C ASN A 57 -5.16 30.89 -19.72
N ILE A 58 -6.35 31.50 -19.70
CA ILE A 58 -7.57 30.86 -19.20
C ILE A 58 -8.18 30.04 -20.35
N LEU A 59 -8.16 28.71 -20.22
CA LEU A 59 -8.80 27.79 -21.17
C LEU A 59 -10.30 27.68 -20.95
N SER A 60 -10.76 27.76 -19.71
CA SER A 60 -12.18 27.78 -19.36
C SER A 60 -12.37 28.64 -18.12
N SER A 61 -13.36 29.52 -18.15
CA SER A 61 -13.72 30.40 -17.02
C SER A 61 -14.74 29.78 -16.07
N GLN A 62 -15.30 28.63 -16.43
CA GLN A 62 -16.29 27.92 -15.62
C GLN A 62 -16.24 26.43 -15.93
N LEU A 63 -15.39 25.70 -15.18
CA LEU A 63 -15.35 24.24 -15.24
C LEU A 63 -16.51 23.62 -14.47
N PRO A 64 -17.05 22.49 -14.94
CA PRO A 64 -17.91 21.63 -14.14
C PRO A 64 -17.21 21.16 -12.86
N GLU A 65 -17.99 20.88 -11.82
CA GLU A 65 -17.47 20.25 -10.61
C GLU A 65 -17.11 18.78 -10.87
N GLY A 66 -15.99 18.33 -10.34
CA GLY A 66 -15.52 16.95 -10.44
C GLY A 66 -14.01 16.83 -10.62
N SER A 67 -13.51 15.62 -10.52
CA SER A 67 -12.12 15.31 -10.88
C SER A 67 -12.01 15.09 -12.39
N PHE A 68 -10.96 15.63 -13.01
CA PHE A 68 -10.77 15.53 -14.45
C PHE A 68 -9.33 15.24 -14.84
N SER A 69 -9.17 14.76 -16.08
CA SER A 69 -7.91 14.65 -16.81
C SER A 69 -8.09 15.17 -18.24
N PHE A 70 -7.01 15.70 -18.83
CA PHE A 70 -7.00 16.05 -20.24
C PHE A 70 -7.04 14.80 -21.13
N GLY A 71 -7.77 14.88 -22.24
CA GLY A 71 -7.53 13.98 -23.36
C GLY A 71 -6.15 14.23 -23.97
N PRO A 72 -5.51 13.22 -24.61
CA PRO A 72 -4.16 13.34 -25.17
C PRO A 72 -4.02 14.42 -26.24
N THR A 73 -5.11 14.80 -26.88
CA THR A 73 -5.17 15.85 -27.93
C THR A 73 -5.34 17.27 -27.37
N GLU A 74 -5.59 17.40 -26.06
CA GLU A 74 -5.74 18.66 -25.31
C GLU A 74 -6.97 19.51 -25.68
N ASP A 75 -7.90 18.99 -26.45
CA ASP A 75 -9.13 19.67 -26.89
C ASP A 75 -10.36 19.32 -26.06
N TYR A 76 -10.25 18.32 -25.16
CA TYR A 76 -11.30 17.94 -24.23
C TYR A 76 -10.75 17.46 -22.89
N LEU A 77 -11.66 17.43 -21.92
CA LEU A 77 -11.43 16.84 -20.60
C LEU A 77 -12.36 15.65 -20.38
N LEU A 78 -11.88 14.64 -19.69
CA LEU A 78 -12.70 13.55 -19.14
C LEU A 78 -12.88 13.77 -17.64
N PHE A 79 -14.13 13.80 -17.22
CA PHE A 79 -14.52 13.95 -15.81
C PHE A 79 -15.00 12.64 -15.22
N SER A 80 -14.64 12.41 -13.98
CA SER A 80 -15.27 11.42 -13.11
C SER A 80 -16.22 12.15 -12.17
N ILE A 81 -17.52 11.99 -12.38
CA ILE A 81 -18.57 12.68 -11.62
C ILE A 81 -19.20 11.71 -10.64
N ARG A 82 -19.22 12.10 -9.37
CA ARG A 82 -19.89 11.37 -8.31
C ARG A 82 -21.35 11.78 -8.20
N GLU A 83 -22.25 10.87 -8.50
CA GLU A 83 -23.67 11.02 -8.23
C GLU A 83 -24.02 10.44 -6.88
N LYS A 84 -24.77 11.19 -6.07
CA LYS A 84 -25.25 10.71 -4.78
C LYS A 84 -26.29 9.62 -4.98
N GLY A 85 -26.12 8.54 -4.24
CA GLY A 85 -27.10 7.45 -4.21
C GLY A 85 -28.36 7.83 -3.44
N PRO A 86 -29.38 6.93 -3.45
CA PRO A 86 -30.58 7.10 -2.67
C PRO A 86 -30.27 7.36 -1.21
N GLN A 87 -30.92 8.35 -0.64
CA GLN A 87 -30.79 8.67 0.79
C GLN A 87 -31.97 8.07 1.54
N GLU A 88 -31.68 7.40 2.63
CA GLU A 88 -32.69 6.92 3.56
C GLU A 88 -32.87 7.86 4.75
N ARG A 89 -33.84 7.55 5.60
CA ARG A 89 -34.03 8.27 6.86
C ARG A 89 -32.79 8.12 7.73
N LYS A 90 -32.38 9.20 8.40
CA LYS A 90 -31.19 9.15 9.26
C LYS A 90 -31.35 8.23 10.48
N GLU A 91 -32.58 8.06 10.93
CA GLU A 91 -32.93 7.32 12.14
C GLU A 91 -32.98 5.81 11.94
N ILE A 92 -33.28 5.37 10.69
CA ILE A 92 -33.41 3.94 10.33
C ILE A 92 -32.89 3.75 8.92
N GLN A 93 -32.00 2.77 8.74
CA GLN A 93 -31.43 2.43 7.44
C GLN A 93 -31.43 0.93 7.24
N GLU A 94 -31.93 0.48 6.10
CA GLU A 94 -31.74 -0.88 5.63
C GLU A 94 -30.34 -1.06 5.04
N ILE A 95 -29.61 -2.08 5.48
CA ILE A 95 -28.30 -2.46 4.96
C ILE A 95 -28.49 -3.56 3.93
N LEU A 96 -28.21 -3.27 2.67
CA LEU A 96 -28.50 -4.16 1.53
C LEU A 96 -27.44 -5.25 1.36
N VAL A 97 -26.17 -4.92 1.59
CA VAL A 97 -25.00 -5.81 1.48
C VAL A 97 -23.94 -5.37 2.50
N PRO A 98 -22.93 -6.20 2.81
CA PRO A 98 -21.91 -5.84 3.80
C PRO A 98 -21.24 -4.48 3.56
N ASP A 99 -20.96 -4.12 2.31
CA ASP A 99 -20.31 -2.84 1.97
C ASP A 99 -21.21 -1.62 2.15
N ASP A 100 -22.52 -1.78 2.20
CA ASP A 100 -23.48 -0.67 2.38
C ASP A 100 -23.39 -0.01 3.77
N ARG A 101 -22.63 -0.61 4.68
CA ARG A 101 -22.25 0.00 5.97
C ARG A 101 -21.22 1.12 5.80
N GLN A 102 -20.51 1.14 4.66
CA GLN A 102 -19.47 2.12 4.38
C GLN A 102 -20.08 3.47 3.93
N PRO A 103 -19.63 4.60 4.49
CA PRO A 103 -20.14 5.90 4.09
C PRO A 103 -19.98 6.16 2.59
N GLY A 104 -21.07 6.49 1.93
CA GLY A 104 -21.08 6.81 0.50
C GLY A 104 -21.02 5.61 -0.44
N TRP A 105 -21.13 4.39 0.03
CA TRP A 105 -21.15 3.19 -0.81
C TRP A 105 -22.25 3.23 -1.89
N ARG A 106 -23.38 3.86 -1.61
CA ARG A 106 -24.49 4.01 -2.58
C ARG A 106 -24.22 5.04 -3.68
N ASN A 107 -23.19 5.87 -3.55
CA ASN A 107 -22.80 6.80 -4.60
C ASN A 107 -22.27 6.06 -5.82
N ARG A 108 -22.49 6.64 -6.99
CA ARG A 108 -21.99 6.07 -8.26
C ARG A 108 -21.11 7.08 -8.98
N MET A 109 -20.11 6.58 -9.68
CA MET A 109 -19.20 7.37 -10.51
C MET A 109 -19.55 7.18 -11.97
N PHE A 110 -19.69 8.29 -12.71
CA PHE A 110 -19.92 8.25 -14.14
C PHE A 110 -18.95 9.16 -14.90
N ILE A 111 -18.66 8.76 -16.13
CA ILE A 111 -17.71 9.46 -16.98
C ILE A 111 -18.45 10.48 -17.83
N HIS A 112 -17.90 11.70 -17.87
CA HIS A 112 -18.37 12.80 -18.73
C HIS A 112 -17.22 13.33 -19.57
N LYS A 113 -17.54 13.88 -20.75
CA LYS A 113 -16.61 14.59 -21.62
C LYS A 113 -16.96 16.08 -21.61
N TYR A 114 -15.96 16.93 -21.47
CA TYR A 114 -16.08 18.37 -21.61
C TYR A 114 -15.24 18.83 -22.81
N ASP A 115 -15.89 19.33 -23.83
CA ASP A 115 -15.23 19.89 -25.03
C ASP A 115 -14.76 21.31 -24.70
N LEU A 116 -13.46 21.55 -24.76
CA LEU A 116 -12.88 22.86 -24.41
C LEU A 116 -13.20 23.97 -25.39
N ARG A 117 -13.49 23.65 -26.65
CA ARG A 117 -13.81 24.63 -27.69
C ARG A 117 -15.25 25.09 -27.59
N THR A 118 -16.19 24.19 -27.35
CA THR A 118 -17.62 24.48 -27.36
C THR A 118 -18.21 24.67 -25.96
N GLY A 119 -17.53 24.19 -24.91
CA GLY A 119 -18.05 24.14 -23.56
C GLY A 119 -19.13 23.06 -23.36
N LEU A 120 -19.33 22.16 -24.33
CA LEU A 120 -20.30 21.08 -24.21
C LEU A 120 -19.83 20.08 -23.14
N PHE A 121 -20.70 19.85 -22.16
CA PHE A 121 -20.49 18.84 -21.10
C PHE A 121 -21.44 17.67 -21.32
N GLN A 122 -20.91 16.54 -21.75
CA GLN A 122 -21.67 15.36 -22.16
C GLN A 122 -21.40 14.17 -21.26
N ARG A 123 -22.45 13.55 -20.74
CA ARG A 123 -22.35 12.26 -20.04
C ARG A 123 -22.07 11.14 -21.04
N LEU A 124 -21.08 10.29 -20.74
CA LEU A 124 -20.66 9.17 -21.59
C LEU A 124 -21.16 7.82 -21.07
N THR A 125 -21.26 7.64 -19.75
CA THR A 125 -21.63 6.36 -19.15
C THR A 125 -22.87 6.48 -18.28
N TYR A 126 -23.66 5.39 -18.26
CA TYR A 126 -24.98 5.33 -17.64
C TYR A 126 -25.14 4.00 -16.89
N GLY A 127 -26.21 3.87 -16.10
CA GLY A 127 -26.59 2.62 -15.44
C GLY A 127 -26.58 2.71 -13.91
N HIS A 128 -26.54 1.56 -13.25
CA HIS A 128 -26.62 1.44 -11.79
C HIS A 128 -25.28 1.14 -11.12
N THR A 129 -24.23 0.91 -11.91
CA THR A 129 -22.88 0.57 -11.44
C THR A 129 -21.91 1.65 -11.81
N SER A 130 -20.99 1.97 -10.91
CA SER A 130 -19.92 2.95 -11.17
C SER A 130 -19.07 2.53 -12.37
N THR A 131 -18.64 3.52 -13.14
CA THR A 131 -17.69 3.35 -14.25
C THR A 131 -16.44 4.17 -13.99
N TYR A 132 -15.28 3.63 -14.40
CA TYR A 132 -13.98 4.21 -14.12
C TYR A 132 -13.17 4.32 -15.40
N ILE A 133 -12.55 5.49 -15.61
CA ILE A 133 -11.62 5.73 -16.70
C ILE A 133 -10.40 4.84 -16.47
N ASN A 134 -10.05 4.02 -17.43
CA ASN A 134 -8.84 3.21 -17.42
C ASN A 134 -7.72 3.89 -18.20
N ASP A 135 -8.00 4.28 -19.45
CA ASP A 135 -7.03 4.89 -20.35
C ASP A 135 -7.71 5.58 -21.53
N VAL A 136 -6.95 6.36 -22.31
CA VAL A 136 -7.35 6.95 -23.57
C VAL A 136 -6.27 6.66 -24.61
N SER A 137 -6.66 6.22 -25.80
CA SER A 137 -5.72 6.01 -26.90
C SER A 137 -4.97 7.31 -27.25
N GLN A 138 -3.72 7.20 -27.69
CA GLN A 138 -2.85 8.37 -27.92
C GLN A 138 -3.42 9.38 -28.95
N ASP A 139 -4.21 8.90 -29.91
CA ASP A 139 -4.91 9.71 -30.88
C ASP A 139 -6.16 10.43 -30.31
N GLY A 140 -6.50 10.15 -29.04
CA GLY A 140 -7.65 10.71 -28.35
C GLY A 140 -9.02 10.18 -28.80
N HIS A 141 -9.06 9.14 -29.64
CA HIS A 141 -10.30 8.63 -30.23
C HIS A 141 -11.01 7.57 -29.40
N TYR A 142 -10.27 6.78 -28.63
CA TYR A 142 -10.84 5.67 -27.88
C TYR A 142 -10.66 5.85 -26.38
N LEU A 143 -11.76 5.76 -25.66
CA LEU A 143 -11.79 5.68 -24.21
C LEU A 143 -11.86 4.20 -23.77
N LEU A 144 -10.93 3.77 -22.95
CA LEU A 144 -10.98 2.51 -22.22
C LEU A 144 -11.56 2.78 -20.83
N PHE A 145 -12.64 2.11 -20.49
CA PHE A 145 -13.25 2.23 -19.17
C PHE A 145 -13.71 0.90 -18.63
N SER A 146 -13.83 0.81 -17.32
CA SER A 146 -14.26 -0.40 -16.65
C SER A 146 -15.46 -0.17 -15.75
N ARG A 147 -16.17 -1.27 -15.45
CA ARG A 147 -17.08 -1.39 -14.33
C ARG A 147 -16.81 -2.69 -13.60
N ARG A 148 -17.13 -2.71 -12.32
CA ARG A 148 -17.01 -3.89 -11.49
C ARG A 148 -18.38 -4.26 -10.95
N GLU A 149 -18.84 -5.47 -11.23
CA GLU A 149 -20.11 -6.01 -10.74
C GLU A 149 -19.86 -6.87 -9.51
N PRO A 150 -20.53 -6.56 -8.37
CA PRO A 150 -20.45 -7.42 -7.18
C PRO A 150 -21.02 -8.81 -7.44
N ASN A 151 -20.35 -9.84 -6.93
CA ASN A 151 -20.85 -11.21 -6.86
C ASN A 151 -20.36 -11.86 -5.56
N LEU A 152 -21.15 -11.74 -4.51
CA LEU A 152 -20.79 -12.20 -3.17
C LEU A 152 -20.74 -13.72 -3.01
N THR A 153 -21.26 -14.47 -3.98
CA THR A 153 -21.30 -15.95 -3.93
C THR A 153 -20.10 -16.62 -4.56
N GLU A 154 -19.19 -15.84 -5.18
CA GLU A 154 -17.98 -16.34 -5.85
C GLU A 154 -16.75 -15.55 -5.42
N ARG A 155 -15.61 -16.22 -5.31
CA ARG A 155 -14.30 -15.59 -5.17
C ARG A 155 -13.72 -15.24 -6.55
N PRO A 156 -13.22 -13.99 -6.75
CA PRO A 156 -13.33 -12.80 -5.89
C PRO A 156 -14.77 -12.31 -5.88
N PHE A 157 -15.18 -11.52 -4.90
CA PHE A 157 -16.57 -11.08 -4.74
C PHE A 157 -17.03 -10.03 -5.77
N SER A 158 -16.40 -10.02 -6.94
CA SER A 158 -16.75 -9.14 -8.06
C SER A 158 -16.21 -9.66 -9.39
N ARG A 159 -16.82 -9.20 -10.48
CA ARG A 159 -16.38 -9.44 -11.86
C ARG A 159 -16.10 -8.11 -12.55
N THR A 160 -15.03 -8.05 -13.31
CA THR A 160 -14.61 -6.84 -14.03
C THR A 160 -15.02 -6.92 -15.50
N TYR A 161 -15.57 -5.83 -15.98
CA TYR A 161 -15.89 -5.62 -17.40
C TYR A 161 -15.05 -4.45 -17.89
N ILE A 162 -14.40 -4.60 -19.05
CA ILE A 162 -13.63 -3.54 -19.71
C ILE A 162 -14.25 -3.25 -21.08
N TYR A 163 -14.49 -2.00 -21.32
CA TYR A 163 -15.15 -1.48 -22.53
C TYR A 163 -14.22 -0.52 -23.26
N LYS A 164 -14.31 -0.54 -24.59
CA LYS A 164 -13.70 0.44 -25.48
C LYS A 164 -14.81 1.26 -26.14
N MET A 165 -14.80 2.58 -25.94
CA MET A 165 -15.75 3.52 -26.57
C MET A 165 -15.04 4.36 -27.62
N ASP A 166 -15.58 4.42 -28.83
CA ASP A 166 -15.18 5.43 -29.83
C ASP A 166 -15.84 6.77 -29.47
N LEU A 167 -15.04 7.76 -29.06
CA LEU A 167 -15.51 9.08 -28.61
C LEU A 167 -16.09 9.96 -29.74
N ARG A 168 -15.98 9.54 -31.01
CA ARG A 168 -16.55 10.26 -32.17
C ARG A 168 -17.95 9.74 -32.52
N THR A 169 -18.12 8.41 -32.42
CA THR A 169 -19.38 7.73 -32.82
C THR A 169 -20.21 7.30 -31.61
N MET A 170 -19.64 7.31 -30.41
CA MET A 170 -20.21 6.79 -29.18
C MET A 170 -20.46 5.26 -29.21
N HIS A 171 -19.89 4.56 -30.19
CA HIS A 171 -19.94 3.09 -30.23
C HIS A 171 -19.13 2.48 -29.10
N VAL A 172 -19.67 1.46 -28.43
CA VAL A 172 -19.05 0.77 -27.29
C VAL A 172 -18.90 -0.71 -27.58
N ASP A 173 -17.66 -1.18 -27.56
CA ASP A 173 -17.32 -2.60 -27.61
C ASP A 173 -17.01 -3.13 -26.21
N THR A 174 -17.49 -4.32 -25.88
CA THR A 174 -17.05 -5.04 -24.68
C THR A 174 -15.80 -5.84 -25.02
N ILE A 175 -14.66 -5.45 -24.43
CA ILE A 175 -13.38 -6.11 -24.68
C ILE A 175 -13.17 -7.28 -23.73
N ILE A 176 -13.31 -7.05 -22.41
CA ILE A 176 -13.25 -8.08 -21.38
C ILE A 176 -14.62 -8.18 -20.71
N LYS A 177 -15.18 -9.39 -20.66
CA LYS A 177 -16.56 -9.62 -20.19
C LYS A 177 -16.60 -10.45 -18.92
N GLY A 178 -16.79 -9.78 -17.79
CA GLY A 178 -17.05 -10.45 -16.50
C GLY A 178 -15.88 -11.30 -16.02
N GLU A 179 -14.64 -10.86 -16.28
CA GLU A 179 -13.43 -11.57 -15.88
C GLU A 179 -13.17 -11.42 -14.39
N LYS A 180 -12.70 -12.50 -13.77
CA LYS A 180 -12.31 -12.54 -12.37
C LYS A 180 -10.84 -12.10 -12.24
N PHE A 181 -10.50 -11.50 -11.10
CA PHE A 181 -9.13 -11.16 -10.74
C PHE A 181 -8.43 -10.12 -11.63
N VAL A 182 -9.17 -9.47 -12.54
CA VAL A 182 -8.69 -8.36 -13.35
C VAL A 182 -8.95 -7.03 -12.62
N SER A 183 -7.92 -6.20 -12.50
CA SER A 183 -8.00 -4.89 -11.86
C SER A 183 -8.27 -3.79 -12.88
N ARG A 184 -7.43 -3.70 -13.92
CA ARG A 184 -7.39 -2.56 -14.86
C ARG A 184 -6.70 -2.97 -16.16
N ALA A 185 -6.88 -2.14 -17.21
CA ALA A 185 -6.13 -2.27 -18.45
C ALA A 185 -5.76 -0.91 -19.03
N VAL A 186 -4.68 -0.83 -19.82
CA VAL A 186 -4.29 0.35 -20.60
C VAL A 186 -3.98 -0.05 -22.03
N PHE A 187 -4.11 0.89 -22.98
CA PHE A 187 -3.79 0.65 -24.38
C PHE A 187 -2.29 0.49 -24.62
N SER A 188 -1.93 -0.34 -25.61
CA SER A 188 -0.65 -0.20 -26.30
C SER A 188 -0.58 1.16 -27.03
N PRO A 189 0.61 1.68 -27.35
CA PRO A 189 0.75 2.95 -28.06
C PRO A 189 -0.02 3.05 -29.37
N ASP A 190 -0.23 1.93 -30.07
CA ASP A 190 -1.00 1.83 -31.31
C ASP A 190 -2.48 1.43 -31.11
N ALA A 191 -2.90 1.28 -29.86
CA ALA A 191 -4.24 0.85 -29.43
C ALA A 191 -4.74 -0.49 -30.01
N THR A 192 -3.82 -1.36 -30.45
CA THR A 192 -4.15 -2.70 -30.96
C THR A 192 -4.17 -3.78 -29.87
N GLN A 193 -3.50 -3.51 -28.77
CA GLN A 193 -3.38 -4.40 -27.63
C GLN A 193 -3.72 -3.68 -26.31
N LEU A 194 -3.97 -4.46 -25.27
CA LEU A 194 -4.09 -3.97 -23.89
C LEU A 194 -3.01 -4.61 -23.03
N LEU A 195 -2.45 -3.80 -22.14
CA LEU A 195 -1.71 -4.28 -20.98
C LEU A 195 -2.72 -4.39 -19.83
N VAL A 196 -2.93 -5.61 -19.34
CA VAL A 196 -3.92 -5.91 -18.31
C VAL A 196 -3.21 -6.19 -17.00
N ASP A 197 -3.60 -5.45 -15.97
CA ASP A 197 -3.20 -5.65 -14.58
C ASP A 197 -4.20 -6.61 -13.90
N ALA A 198 -3.67 -7.71 -13.37
CA ALA A 198 -4.48 -8.77 -12.81
C ALA A 198 -3.67 -9.60 -11.79
N SER A 199 -4.33 -10.51 -11.08
CA SER A 199 -3.59 -11.57 -10.37
C SER A 199 -3.33 -12.77 -11.29
N GLY A 200 -2.45 -13.67 -10.86
CA GLY A 200 -2.13 -14.89 -11.62
C GLY A 200 -3.34 -15.80 -11.93
N GLU A 201 -4.43 -15.67 -11.17
CA GLU A 201 -5.66 -16.44 -11.36
C GLU A 201 -6.54 -15.94 -12.52
N ALA A 202 -6.31 -14.75 -13.05
CA ALA A 202 -7.07 -14.23 -14.17
C ALA A 202 -6.92 -15.10 -15.41
N PHE A 203 -7.94 -15.07 -16.27
CA PHE A 203 -7.96 -15.79 -17.54
C PHE A 203 -7.69 -17.29 -17.37
N ASP A 204 -8.50 -17.94 -16.52
CA ASP A 204 -8.39 -19.38 -16.21
C ASP A 204 -7.04 -19.80 -15.61
N GLY A 205 -6.36 -18.87 -14.94
CA GLY A 205 -5.12 -19.14 -14.20
C GLY A 205 -3.87 -19.30 -15.05
N ILE A 206 -3.84 -18.77 -16.28
CA ILE A 206 -2.66 -18.88 -17.16
C ILE A 206 -1.41 -18.20 -16.60
N GLY A 207 -1.58 -17.25 -15.67
CA GLY A 207 -0.50 -16.54 -14.97
C GLY A 207 0.02 -17.23 -13.72
N LEU A 208 -0.57 -18.34 -13.30
CA LEU A 208 -0.21 -19.01 -12.04
C LEU A 208 1.16 -19.70 -12.08
N LYS A 209 1.93 -19.52 -11.01
CA LYS A 209 3.19 -20.19 -10.70
C LYS A 209 3.21 -20.55 -9.22
N ILE A 210 2.34 -21.44 -8.81
CA ILE A 210 2.17 -21.94 -7.44
C ILE A 210 2.28 -23.46 -7.40
N LYS A 211 2.43 -24.05 -6.22
CA LYS A 211 2.45 -25.50 -6.03
C LYS A 211 1.03 -26.07 -6.12
N GLU A 212 0.94 -27.34 -6.46
CA GLU A 212 -0.33 -28.08 -6.43
C GLU A 212 -0.96 -28.00 -5.02
N GLY A 213 -2.26 -27.76 -4.98
CA GLY A 213 -3.02 -27.62 -3.72
C GLY A 213 -2.96 -26.25 -3.06
N GLN A 214 -2.11 -25.34 -3.55
CA GLN A 214 -2.11 -23.95 -3.07
C GLN A 214 -3.21 -23.12 -3.75
N THR A 215 -3.67 -22.09 -3.05
CA THR A 215 -4.48 -21.01 -3.62
C THR A 215 -3.63 -19.75 -3.71
N SER A 216 -3.67 -19.03 -4.82
CA SER A 216 -2.83 -17.86 -5.02
C SER A 216 -3.20 -16.70 -4.09
N ASN A 217 -2.23 -15.90 -3.76
CA ASN A 217 -2.43 -14.60 -3.14
C ASN A 217 -2.80 -13.57 -4.22
N THR A 218 -4.06 -13.13 -4.22
CA THR A 218 -4.57 -12.20 -5.25
C THR A 218 -3.96 -10.79 -5.18
N SER A 219 -3.20 -10.47 -4.13
CA SER A 219 -2.42 -9.23 -4.03
C SER A 219 -1.10 -9.29 -4.79
N ASP A 220 -0.72 -10.46 -5.33
CA ASP A 220 0.49 -10.62 -6.14
C ASP A 220 0.22 -10.15 -7.58
N GLY A 221 0.61 -8.89 -7.88
CA GLY A 221 0.32 -8.21 -9.13
C GLY A 221 1.04 -8.81 -10.33
N GLN A 222 0.31 -9.07 -11.41
CA GLN A 222 0.78 -9.65 -12.66
C GLN A 222 0.32 -8.83 -13.86
N LEU A 223 1.10 -8.84 -14.93
CA LEU A 223 0.76 -8.20 -16.20
C LEU A 223 0.51 -9.22 -17.30
N PHE A 224 -0.53 -8.95 -18.09
CA PHE A 224 -0.92 -9.74 -19.26
C PHE A 224 -1.02 -8.84 -20.49
N LEU A 225 -0.65 -9.40 -21.63
CA LEU A 225 -0.86 -8.77 -22.93
C LEU A 225 -2.10 -9.38 -23.57
N TYR A 226 -3.09 -8.53 -23.88
CA TYR A 226 -4.34 -8.91 -24.53
C TYR A 226 -4.40 -8.30 -25.92
N ASN A 227 -4.53 -9.13 -26.95
CA ASN A 227 -4.72 -8.67 -28.32
C ASN A 227 -6.22 -8.41 -28.60
N ILE A 228 -6.57 -7.20 -29.03
CA ILE A 228 -7.98 -6.80 -29.23
C ILE A 228 -8.61 -7.54 -30.40
N ALA A 229 -7.87 -7.80 -31.48
CA ALA A 229 -8.41 -8.36 -32.71
C ALA A 229 -8.75 -9.86 -32.59
N ASP A 230 -7.82 -10.67 -32.10
CA ASP A 230 -7.98 -12.12 -32.00
C ASP A 230 -8.30 -12.62 -30.57
N LYS A 231 -8.32 -11.69 -29.60
CA LYS A 231 -8.58 -11.96 -28.17
C LYS A 231 -7.56 -12.90 -27.51
N SER A 232 -6.39 -13.08 -28.11
CA SER A 232 -5.33 -13.88 -27.50
C SER A 232 -4.77 -13.17 -26.27
N ILE A 233 -4.36 -13.97 -25.28
CA ILE A 233 -3.86 -13.48 -23.99
C ILE A 233 -2.54 -14.16 -23.69
N LYS A 234 -1.53 -13.36 -23.28
CA LYS A 234 -0.20 -13.83 -22.91
C LYS A 234 0.19 -13.28 -21.54
N PRO A 235 0.53 -14.12 -20.54
CA PRO A 235 1.10 -13.64 -19.30
C PRO A 235 2.54 -13.12 -19.56
N LEU A 236 2.82 -11.89 -19.10
CA LEU A 236 4.14 -11.26 -19.29
C LEU A 236 5.07 -11.44 -18.08
N THR A 237 4.51 -11.56 -16.89
CA THR A 237 5.26 -11.56 -15.63
C THR A 237 5.10 -12.82 -14.80
N LYS A 238 4.57 -13.92 -15.38
CA LYS A 238 4.37 -15.21 -14.71
C LYS A 238 5.63 -15.73 -14.01
N ASP A 239 6.78 -15.61 -14.67
CA ASP A 239 8.08 -16.08 -14.18
C ASP A 239 8.93 -14.98 -13.51
N PHE A 240 8.32 -13.86 -13.22
CA PHE A 240 8.93 -12.72 -12.56
C PHE A 240 8.51 -12.70 -11.08
N ASP A 241 9.44 -13.04 -10.19
CA ASP A 241 9.16 -13.19 -8.75
C ASP A 241 8.77 -11.88 -8.02
N PRO A 242 9.29 -10.67 -8.39
CA PRO A 242 8.77 -9.43 -7.84
C PRO A 242 7.31 -9.21 -8.22
N SER A 243 6.53 -8.64 -7.29
CA SER A 243 5.12 -8.30 -7.51
C SER A 243 4.97 -6.92 -8.15
N VAL A 244 4.32 -6.83 -9.30
CA VAL A 244 4.11 -5.56 -10.03
C VAL A 244 3.26 -4.61 -9.20
N ASP A 245 3.71 -3.35 -9.10
CA ASP A 245 3.06 -2.29 -8.31
C ASP A 245 2.50 -1.17 -9.21
N SER A 246 3.30 -0.69 -10.17
CA SER A 246 2.87 0.28 -11.17
C SER A 246 3.46 -0.03 -12.54
N TYR A 247 2.86 0.52 -13.58
CA TYR A 247 3.31 0.29 -14.95
C TYR A 247 2.92 1.45 -15.86
N GLU A 248 3.75 1.70 -16.87
CA GLU A 248 3.52 2.68 -17.94
C GLU A 248 4.05 2.12 -19.26
N TRP A 249 3.24 2.15 -20.33
CA TRP A 249 3.67 1.75 -21.66
C TRP A 249 4.16 2.96 -22.43
N ASN A 250 5.46 3.08 -22.62
CA ASN A 250 6.08 4.22 -23.27
C ASN A 250 5.89 4.17 -24.80
N ALA A 251 5.42 5.27 -25.36
CA ALA A 251 5.18 5.39 -26.79
C ALA A 251 6.44 5.53 -27.64
N LEU A 252 7.52 6.10 -27.09
CA LEU A 252 8.75 6.40 -27.85
C LEU A 252 9.55 5.14 -28.16
N ASP A 253 9.77 4.29 -27.17
CA ASP A 253 10.58 3.07 -27.30
C ASP A 253 9.76 1.79 -27.24
N LYS A 254 8.46 1.90 -26.99
CA LYS A 254 7.49 0.81 -26.88
C LYS A 254 7.81 -0.19 -25.77
N GLN A 255 8.66 0.20 -24.79
CA GLN A 255 8.90 -0.59 -23.60
C GLN A 255 7.81 -0.32 -22.56
N ILE A 256 7.56 -1.30 -21.69
CA ILE A 256 6.74 -1.14 -20.51
C ILE A 256 7.69 -0.92 -19.34
N TYR A 257 7.56 0.23 -18.67
CA TYR A 257 8.29 0.51 -17.45
C TYR A 257 7.43 0.15 -16.25
N ILE A 258 8.00 -0.56 -15.30
CA ILE A 258 7.29 -1.05 -14.13
C ILE A 258 8.07 -0.73 -12.85
N THR A 259 7.35 -0.45 -11.77
CA THR A 259 7.86 -0.66 -10.42
C THR A 259 7.32 -1.97 -9.89
N ALA A 260 8.13 -2.68 -9.13
CA ALA A 260 7.72 -3.94 -8.52
C ALA A 260 8.32 -4.09 -7.13
N LYS A 261 7.53 -4.68 -6.23
CA LYS A 261 8.01 -5.12 -4.92
C LYS A 261 8.94 -6.31 -5.13
N ASP A 262 10.23 -6.09 -4.87
CA ASP A 262 11.28 -7.10 -4.91
C ASP A 262 11.79 -7.29 -3.48
N LYS A 263 11.23 -8.26 -2.79
CA LYS A 263 11.44 -8.49 -1.36
C LYS A 263 10.98 -7.28 -0.54
N ASP A 264 11.85 -6.67 0.26
CA ASP A 264 11.56 -5.48 1.05
C ASP A 264 11.89 -4.16 0.33
N ARG A 265 12.17 -4.22 -0.98
CA ARG A 265 12.47 -3.07 -1.84
C ARG A 265 11.36 -2.85 -2.88
N VAL A 266 11.33 -1.67 -3.46
CA VAL A 266 10.58 -1.38 -4.68
C VAL A 266 11.55 -0.92 -5.74
N ARG A 267 11.70 -1.72 -6.79
CA ARG A 267 12.66 -1.51 -7.87
C ARG A 267 11.97 -1.17 -9.18
N MET A 268 12.74 -0.57 -10.10
CA MET A 268 12.27 -0.26 -11.44
C MET A 268 12.83 -1.26 -12.46
N TYR A 269 11.97 -1.58 -13.43
CA TYR A 269 12.31 -2.48 -14.53
C TYR A 269 11.77 -1.96 -15.85
N SER A 270 12.40 -2.37 -16.95
CA SER A 270 11.82 -2.30 -18.29
C SER A 270 11.43 -3.70 -18.75
N LEU A 271 10.25 -3.82 -19.35
CA LEU A 271 9.69 -5.05 -19.90
C LEU A 271 9.45 -4.85 -21.40
N ASN A 272 10.04 -5.72 -22.21
CA ASN A 272 9.79 -5.75 -23.65
C ASN A 272 8.54 -6.58 -23.93
N PRO A 273 7.43 -6.00 -24.42
CA PRO A 273 6.17 -6.72 -24.60
C PRO A 273 6.24 -7.80 -25.69
N SER A 274 7.12 -7.65 -26.69
CA SER A 274 7.22 -8.58 -27.81
C SER A 274 7.84 -9.93 -27.42
N ASN A 275 8.91 -9.91 -26.61
CA ASN A 275 9.64 -11.12 -26.21
C ASN A 275 9.54 -11.45 -24.71
N GLY A 276 8.91 -10.58 -23.90
CA GLY A 276 8.74 -10.78 -22.46
C GLY A 276 10.01 -10.56 -21.62
N LYS A 277 11.11 -10.05 -22.22
CA LYS A 277 12.36 -9.83 -21.48
C LYS A 277 12.22 -8.68 -20.51
N ILE A 278 12.54 -8.95 -19.24
CA ILE A 278 12.56 -7.97 -18.16
C ILE A 278 14.01 -7.63 -17.81
N LYS A 279 14.30 -6.34 -17.66
CA LYS A 279 15.61 -5.82 -17.25
C LYS A 279 15.41 -4.86 -16.07
N GLN A 280 16.15 -5.07 -14.98
CA GLN A 280 16.21 -4.10 -13.89
C GLN A 280 16.94 -2.84 -14.33
N LEU A 281 16.40 -1.66 -14.00
CA LEU A 281 17.01 -0.37 -14.24
C LEU A 281 17.96 -0.01 -13.10
N GLN A 282 19.00 0.80 -13.40
CA GLN A 282 20.01 1.26 -12.44
C GLN A 282 19.51 2.47 -11.62
N ALA A 283 18.26 2.42 -11.16
CA ALA A 283 17.73 3.43 -10.25
C ALA A 283 18.41 3.35 -8.89
N LYS A 284 18.58 4.51 -8.25
CA LYS A 284 19.09 4.62 -6.89
C LYS A 284 17.94 4.44 -5.90
N GLU A 285 18.24 4.27 -4.65
CA GLU A 285 17.34 4.05 -3.52
C GLU A 285 16.78 2.62 -3.40
N ASP A 286 16.39 2.28 -2.19
CA ASP A 286 15.80 0.97 -1.89
C ASP A 286 14.33 0.89 -2.31
N VAL A 287 13.61 1.99 -2.16
CA VAL A 287 12.18 2.08 -2.45
C VAL A 287 11.92 3.23 -3.41
N ILE A 288 11.58 2.90 -4.64
CA ILE A 288 11.09 3.88 -5.61
C ILE A 288 9.63 4.15 -5.29
N SER A 289 9.33 5.41 -4.91
CA SER A 289 7.99 5.80 -4.47
C SER A 289 7.07 6.13 -5.63
N ASP A 290 7.61 6.79 -6.67
CA ASP A 290 6.87 7.15 -7.88
C ASP A 290 7.83 7.52 -9.00
N TYR A 291 7.35 7.51 -10.25
CA TYR A 291 8.12 7.94 -11.42
C TYR A 291 7.19 8.55 -12.48
N SER A 292 7.76 9.31 -13.38
CA SER A 292 7.08 9.85 -14.56
C SER A 292 8.03 9.90 -15.75
N ILE A 293 7.57 9.41 -16.90
CA ILE A 293 8.33 9.36 -18.14
C ILE A 293 7.96 10.56 -19.01
N ALA A 294 8.95 11.19 -19.61
CA ALA A 294 8.71 12.30 -20.53
C ALA A 294 8.06 11.79 -21.83
N ASN A 295 6.98 12.46 -22.27
CA ASN A 295 6.24 12.05 -23.47
C ASN A 295 7.05 12.20 -24.77
N GLN A 296 8.08 13.04 -24.80
CA GLN A 296 8.82 13.42 -26.02
C GLN A 296 10.34 13.27 -25.88
N ALA A 297 10.81 12.69 -24.79
CA ALA A 297 12.24 12.48 -24.53
C ALA A 297 12.49 11.11 -23.87
N PHE A 298 13.66 10.53 -24.12
CA PHE A 298 14.09 9.30 -23.44
C PHE A 298 14.60 9.59 -22.03
N GLU A 299 13.75 10.22 -21.24
CA GLU A 299 14.04 10.67 -19.89
C GLU A 299 12.87 10.38 -18.95
N MET A 300 13.21 10.16 -17.71
CA MET A 300 12.29 9.93 -16.63
C MET A 300 12.73 10.73 -15.41
N VAL A 301 11.80 11.11 -14.58
CA VAL A 301 12.05 11.54 -13.21
C VAL A 301 11.48 10.52 -12.27
N TYR A 302 12.13 10.27 -11.16
CA TYR A 302 11.61 9.44 -10.10
C TYR A 302 12.05 9.96 -8.74
N PHE A 303 11.31 9.61 -7.72
CA PHE A 303 11.76 9.82 -6.37
C PHE A 303 11.63 8.55 -5.54
N GLY A 304 12.47 8.47 -4.55
CA GLY A 304 12.56 7.31 -3.70
C GLY A 304 13.28 7.61 -2.41
N LEU A 305 13.33 6.62 -1.56
CA LEU A 305 13.96 6.67 -0.24
C LEU A 305 14.57 5.32 0.11
N SER A 306 15.38 5.30 1.15
CA SER A 306 16.01 4.09 1.65
C SER A 306 15.82 3.97 3.17
N ALA A 307 16.35 2.90 3.75
CA ALA A 307 16.26 2.66 5.18
C ALA A 307 16.83 3.82 6.04
N SER A 308 17.77 4.59 5.51
CA SER A 308 18.51 5.62 6.24
C SER A 308 18.50 7.01 5.58
N ASN A 309 17.59 7.24 4.66
CA ASN A 309 17.36 8.57 4.09
C ASN A 309 15.89 8.77 3.71
N SER A 310 15.45 10.03 3.77
CA SER A 310 14.15 10.48 3.28
C SER A 310 14.16 10.60 1.76
N GLN A 311 13.09 11.16 1.21
CA GLN A 311 12.89 11.29 -0.23
C GLN A 311 14.01 12.03 -0.93
N ARG A 312 14.45 11.47 -2.07
CA ARG A 312 15.35 12.10 -3.03
C ARG A 312 14.74 12.08 -4.41
N LEU A 313 14.86 13.19 -5.13
CA LEU A 313 14.39 13.33 -6.51
C LEU A 313 15.55 13.13 -7.48
N TYR A 314 15.32 12.31 -8.50
CA TYR A 314 16.29 11.94 -9.52
C TYR A 314 15.79 12.21 -10.93
N THR A 315 16.71 12.55 -11.84
CA THR A 315 16.53 12.32 -13.27
C THR A 315 17.11 10.98 -13.67
N TYR A 316 16.56 10.39 -14.72
CA TYR A 316 17.02 9.13 -15.29
C TYR A 316 17.02 9.20 -16.81
N ASN A 317 18.14 8.86 -17.41
CA ASN A 317 18.26 8.79 -18.86
C ASN A 317 18.03 7.34 -19.33
N LEU A 318 16.95 7.14 -20.10
CA LEU A 318 16.52 5.82 -20.57
C LEU A 318 17.45 5.20 -21.64
N LYS A 319 18.32 6.00 -22.28
CA LYS A 319 19.25 5.50 -23.31
C LYS A 319 20.51 4.89 -22.74
N ASN A 320 21.06 5.51 -21.70
CA ASN A 320 22.35 5.11 -21.11
C ASN A 320 22.22 4.54 -19.69
N ASP A 321 21.00 4.35 -19.20
CA ASP A 321 20.70 3.73 -17.90
C ASP A 321 21.37 4.47 -16.72
N ALA A 322 21.39 5.82 -16.77
CA ALA A 322 22.08 6.67 -15.82
C ALA A 322 21.13 7.55 -15.01
N SER A 323 21.37 7.63 -13.72
CA SER A 323 20.58 8.37 -12.73
C SER A 323 21.39 9.48 -12.08
N SER A 324 20.82 10.69 -11.95
CA SER A 324 21.41 11.84 -11.28
C SER A 324 20.47 12.43 -10.25
N CYS A 325 20.95 12.64 -9.01
CA CYS A 325 20.17 13.25 -7.93
C CYS A 325 20.01 14.75 -8.18
N LEU A 326 18.76 15.24 -8.19
CA LEU A 326 18.44 16.66 -8.29
C LEU A 326 18.23 17.29 -6.91
N ILE A 327 17.48 16.61 -6.04
CA ILE A 327 17.12 17.11 -4.72
C ILE A 327 17.28 15.99 -3.69
N ASP A 328 17.91 16.30 -2.58
CA ASP A 328 18.03 15.45 -1.41
C ASP A 328 17.36 16.12 -0.22
N LEU A 329 16.13 15.69 0.11
CA LEU A 329 15.40 16.21 1.28
C LEU A 329 16.00 15.74 2.61
N SER A 330 16.77 14.65 2.60
CA SER A 330 17.44 14.13 3.79
C SER A 330 18.55 15.05 4.28
N LYS A 331 19.19 15.79 3.38
CA LYS A 331 20.40 16.57 3.68
C LYS A 331 20.18 17.58 4.82
N GLU A 332 19.05 18.27 4.80
CA GLU A 332 18.73 19.23 5.86
C GLU A 332 18.17 18.54 7.12
N ILE A 333 17.29 17.56 6.95
CA ILE A 333 16.64 16.85 8.04
C ILE A 333 17.66 16.07 8.90
N LEU A 334 18.66 15.47 8.25
CA LEU A 334 19.65 14.61 8.90
C LEU A 334 20.99 15.32 9.17
N ARG A 335 21.11 16.62 8.92
CA ARG A 335 22.39 17.36 9.04
C ARG A 335 23.06 17.17 10.40
N ASP A 336 22.29 17.20 11.48
CA ASP A 336 22.78 17.10 12.85
C ASP A 336 22.38 15.78 13.52
N VAL A 337 22.03 14.75 12.72
CA VAL A 337 21.57 13.45 13.20
C VAL A 337 22.59 12.37 12.85
N THR A 338 23.03 11.62 13.85
CA THR A 338 23.82 10.41 13.67
C THR A 338 22.90 9.19 13.68
N LEU A 339 22.77 8.52 12.53
CA LEU A 339 22.03 7.28 12.42
C LEU A 339 22.93 6.08 12.73
N GLY A 340 22.33 5.02 13.28
CA GLY A 340 22.98 3.72 13.41
C GLY A 340 23.10 3.01 12.05
N GLU A 341 23.92 2.00 11.97
CA GLU A 341 24.09 1.17 10.79
C GLU A 341 22.89 0.28 10.55
N VAL A 342 22.56 0.02 9.28
CA VAL A 342 21.55 -0.95 8.85
C VAL A 342 22.24 -2.08 8.10
N GLN A 343 22.02 -3.31 8.54
CA GLN A 343 22.62 -4.49 7.95
C GLN A 343 21.54 -5.51 7.53
N ASP A 344 21.78 -6.20 6.42
CA ASP A 344 20.96 -7.34 6.02
C ASP A 344 21.36 -8.57 6.82
N TRP A 345 20.37 -9.36 7.22
CA TRP A 345 20.58 -10.66 7.84
C TRP A 345 19.47 -11.62 7.43
N ASN A 346 19.86 -12.72 6.84
CA ASN A 346 18.96 -13.77 6.35
C ASN A 346 19.31 -15.09 7.00
N PHE A 347 18.33 -15.97 7.13
CA PHE A 347 18.56 -17.32 7.61
C PHE A 347 17.80 -18.35 6.76
N VAL A 348 18.23 -19.60 6.82
CA VAL A 348 17.49 -20.71 6.24
C VAL A 348 16.55 -21.27 7.31
N SER A 349 15.26 -21.27 7.02
CA SER A 349 14.22 -21.79 7.92
C SER A 349 14.27 -23.31 7.99
N ALA A 350 13.58 -23.89 8.97
CA ALA A 350 13.41 -25.34 9.10
C ALA A 350 12.72 -25.97 7.85
N GLN A 351 12.01 -25.17 7.05
CA GLN A 351 11.41 -25.59 5.80
C GLN A 351 12.38 -25.57 4.62
N GLY A 352 13.60 -25.07 4.80
CA GLY A 352 14.62 -24.95 3.77
C GLY A 352 14.58 -23.67 2.95
N ASP A 353 13.71 -22.72 3.29
CA ASP A 353 13.57 -21.43 2.60
C ASP A 353 14.50 -20.37 3.19
N THR A 354 15.02 -19.49 2.34
CA THR A 354 15.72 -18.29 2.81
C THR A 354 14.70 -17.26 3.26
N ILE A 355 14.70 -16.94 4.55
CA ILE A 355 13.90 -15.88 5.15
C ILE A 355 14.76 -14.63 5.27
N TYR A 356 14.29 -13.56 4.66
CA TYR A 356 15.01 -12.29 4.57
C TYR A 356 14.72 -11.40 5.78
N GLY A 357 15.72 -10.64 6.17
CA GLY A 357 15.61 -9.67 7.24
C GLY A 357 16.67 -8.59 7.17
N ARG A 358 16.53 -7.62 8.05
CA ARG A 358 17.51 -6.57 8.28
C ARG A 358 17.45 -6.11 9.72
N PHE A 359 18.53 -5.53 10.21
CA PHE A 359 18.54 -4.99 11.56
C PHE A 359 19.23 -3.62 11.61
N TYR A 360 18.85 -2.85 12.59
CA TYR A 360 19.34 -1.51 12.87
C TYR A 360 20.11 -1.52 14.16
N LEU A 361 21.34 -1.01 14.14
CA LEU A 361 22.18 -0.84 15.30
C LEU A 361 21.98 0.56 15.91
N PRO A 362 22.13 0.72 17.23
CA PRO A 362 22.18 2.05 17.85
C PRO A 362 23.30 2.92 17.26
N PRO A 363 23.14 4.25 17.22
CA PRO A 363 24.26 5.14 17.00
C PRO A 363 25.38 4.85 18.00
N HIS A 364 26.64 4.87 17.56
CA HIS A 364 27.82 4.54 18.40
C HIS A 364 27.75 3.14 19.01
N PHE A 365 27.27 2.17 18.23
CA PHE A 365 27.16 0.77 18.62
C PHE A 365 28.50 0.21 19.13
N ASP A 366 28.44 -0.54 20.24
CA ASP A 366 29.59 -1.21 20.86
C ASP A 366 29.26 -2.70 21.01
N ALA A 367 29.91 -3.55 20.24
CA ALA A 367 29.65 -4.99 20.21
C ALA A 367 29.97 -5.70 21.52
N THR A 368 30.68 -5.06 22.46
CA THR A 368 30.98 -5.61 23.79
C THR A 368 29.84 -5.45 24.79
N LYS A 369 28.85 -4.63 24.48
CA LYS A 369 27.67 -4.37 25.30
C LYS A 369 26.50 -5.26 24.94
N LYS A 370 25.55 -5.37 25.87
CA LYS A 370 24.27 -6.04 25.64
C LYS A 370 23.16 -5.02 25.42
N TYR A 371 22.38 -5.23 24.38
CA TYR A 371 21.27 -4.35 24.00
C TYR A 371 19.93 -5.08 24.04
N PRO A 372 18.87 -4.44 24.52
CA PRO A 372 17.51 -4.96 24.30
C PRO A 372 17.19 -4.91 22.81
N MET A 373 16.32 -5.81 22.35
CA MET A 373 15.93 -5.92 20.95
C MET A 373 14.42 -5.76 20.77
N ILE A 374 14.00 -5.16 19.68
CA ILE A 374 12.61 -5.12 19.24
C ILE A 374 12.52 -5.81 17.87
N VAL A 375 11.69 -6.84 17.78
CA VAL A 375 11.38 -7.54 16.54
C VAL A 375 10.13 -6.91 15.93
N ASN A 376 10.23 -6.47 14.67
CA ASN A 376 9.12 -5.89 13.94
C ASN A 376 8.85 -6.66 12.64
N TYR A 377 7.60 -6.85 12.31
CA TYR A 377 7.10 -7.61 11.17
C TYR A 377 5.71 -7.11 10.78
N TYR A 378 5.28 -7.45 9.58
CA TYR A 378 3.87 -7.39 9.24
C TYR A 378 3.24 -8.79 9.30
N GLY A 379 3.88 -9.77 8.66
CA GLY A 379 3.46 -11.18 8.66
C GLY A 379 2.23 -11.47 7.80
N GLY A 380 1.73 -10.47 7.07
CA GLY A 380 0.60 -10.56 6.16
C GLY A 380 1.04 -10.56 4.68
N THR A 381 0.20 -9.99 3.82
CA THR A 381 0.37 -10.05 2.36
C THR A 381 1.47 -9.15 1.79
N THR A 382 2.06 -8.26 2.58
CA THR A 382 3.08 -7.33 2.10
C THR A 382 4.33 -7.36 2.97
N PRO A 383 5.51 -7.13 2.41
CA PRO A 383 6.73 -7.01 3.20
C PRO A 383 6.75 -5.72 4.02
N THR A 384 7.58 -5.70 5.07
CA THR A 384 7.94 -4.46 5.78
C THR A 384 9.03 -3.75 5.00
N ALA A 385 8.66 -2.67 4.31
CA ALA A 385 9.53 -1.96 3.37
C ALA A 385 10.73 -1.28 4.04
N ARG A 386 11.80 -1.04 3.26
CA ARG A 386 13.00 -0.30 3.66
C ARG A 386 12.79 1.19 3.62
N VAL A 387 12.01 1.71 4.54
CA VAL A 387 11.71 3.13 4.62
C VAL A 387 12.18 3.71 5.95
N MET A 388 12.83 4.87 5.92
CA MET A 388 13.26 5.56 7.13
C MET A 388 12.05 6.08 7.91
N GLU A 389 11.12 6.71 7.21
CA GLU A 389 9.88 7.27 7.75
C GLU A 389 8.78 6.21 7.70
N SER A 390 8.45 5.64 8.83
CA SER A 390 7.43 4.61 8.94
C SER A 390 6.56 4.83 10.18
N ARG A 391 5.49 4.04 10.31
CA ARG A 391 4.67 4.01 11.54
C ARG A 391 5.51 3.70 12.78
N TYR A 392 6.50 2.82 12.63
CA TYR A 392 7.46 2.45 13.66
C TYR A 392 8.87 2.77 13.16
N PRO A 393 9.34 4.02 13.31
CA PRO A 393 10.60 4.48 12.72
C PRO A 393 11.79 3.77 13.40
N SER A 394 12.39 2.81 12.70
CA SER A 394 13.42 1.91 13.25
C SER A 394 14.63 2.67 13.79
N HIS A 395 15.06 3.75 13.13
CA HIS A 395 16.17 4.57 13.62
C HIS A 395 15.86 5.30 14.94
N VAL A 396 14.60 5.64 15.21
CA VAL A 396 14.22 6.24 16.50
C VAL A 396 14.39 5.21 17.63
N TYR A 397 13.91 3.98 17.43
CA TYR A 397 14.13 2.91 18.41
C TYR A 397 15.61 2.58 18.57
N ALA A 398 16.37 2.54 17.46
CA ALA A 398 17.81 2.36 17.52
C ALA A 398 18.50 3.52 18.28
N GLY A 399 18.09 4.76 18.05
CA GLY A 399 18.53 5.94 18.80
C GLY A 399 18.18 5.89 20.28
N LEU A 400 17.09 5.22 20.64
CA LEU A 400 16.73 4.92 22.04
C LEU A 400 17.53 3.74 22.62
N GLY A 401 18.46 3.14 21.87
CA GLY A 401 19.37 2.09 22.36
C GLY A 401 18.83 0.67 22.21
N TYR A 402 17.92 0.41 21.30
CA TYR A 402 17.47 -0.93 20.94
C TYR A 402 18.17 -1.42 19.67
N ILE A 403 18.43 -2.73 19.57
CA ILE A 403 18.55 -3.38 18.27
C ILE A 403 17.14 -3.50 17.69
N VAL A 404 16.94 -3.10 16.44
CA VAL A 404 15.63 -3.31 15.77
C VAL A 404 15.84 -4.36 14.69
N TYR A 405 15.19 -5.50 14.83
CA TYR A 405 15.24 -6.58 13.86
C TYR A 405 13.92 -6.65 13.09
N ILE A 406 14.00 -6.55 11.76
CA ILE A 406 12.85 -6.65 10.86
C ILE A 406 12.98 -7.95 10.07
N ILE A 407 11.95 -8.80 10.12
CA ILE A 407 11.89 -10.09 9.46
C ILE A 407 10.77 -10.08 8.40
N GLN A 408 11.02 -10.75 7.26
CA GLN A 408 10.09 -10.91 6.13
C GLN A 408 9.66 -12.39 6.05
N PRO A 409 8.67 -12.82 6.83
CA PRO A 409 8.26 -14.21 6.86
C PRO A 409 7.40 -14.59 5.64
N SER A 410 7.17 -15.88 5.44
CA SER A 410 6.32 -16.44 4.38
C SER A 410 4.95 -15.78 4.29
N GLY A 411 4.45 -15.61 3.08
CA GLY A 411 3.13 -15.05 2.78
C GLY A 411 3.15 -13.65 2.20
N ALA A 412 4.27 -12.92 2.27
CA ALA A 412 4.42 -11.61 1.65
C ALA A 412 4.62 -11.71 0.12
N THR A 413 4.10 -10.72 -0.61
CA THR A 413 4.36 -10.53 -2.05
C THR A 413 5.79 -10.04 -2.29
N GLY A 414 6.30 -10.22 -3.52
CA GLY A 414 7.65 -9.80 -3.89
C GLY A 414 8.74 -10.87 -3.70
N PHE A 415 8.35 -12.08 -3.30
CA PHE A 415 9.23 -13.24 -3.13
C PHE A 415 8.84 -14.42 -4.06
N GLY A 416 8.00 -14.15 -5.05
CA GLY A 416 7.41 -15.13 -5.93
C GLY A 416 6.02 -15.60 -5.48
N GLN A 417 5.21 -16.05 -6.44
CA GLN A 417 3.81 -16.42 -6.21
C GLN A 417 3.65 -17.58 -5.21
N GLU A 418 4.56 -18.54 -5.23
CA GLU A 418 4.52 -19.69 -4.30
C GLU A 418 4.71 -19.23 -2.85
N PHE A 419 5.63 -18.29 -2.61
CA PHE A 419 5.89 -17.76 -1.29
C PHE A 419 4.71 -16.92 -0.78
N SER A 420 4.12 -16.06 -1.62
CA SER A 420 2.95 -15.26 -1.24
C SER A 420 1.69 -16.11 -1.03
N ALA A 421 1.53 -17.22 -1.77
CA ALA A 421 0.41 -18.14 -1.61
C ALA A 421 0.39 -18.86 -0.24
N ARG A 422 1.51 -18.93 0.47
CA ARG A 422 1.58 -19.50 1.82
C ARG A 422 0.77 -18.74 2.87
N HIS A 423 0.38 -17.51 2.58
CA HIS A 423 -0.51 -16.73 3.43
C HIS A 423 -1.96 -17.25 3.39
N VAL A 424 -2.39 -17.78 2.25
CA VAL A 424 -3.79 -18.14 2.00
C VAL A 424 -4.17 -19.41 2.78
N ASN A 425 -5.26 -19.33 3.55
CA ASN A 425 -5.75 -20.37 4.45
C ASN A 425 -4.78 -20.79 5.58
N ALA A 426 -3.73 -20.02 5.83
CA ALA A 426 -2.74 -20.33 6.87
C ALA A 426 -2.81 -19.41 8.10
N TRP A 427 -3.27 -18.21 7.93
CA TRP A 427 -3.39 -17.15 8.95
C TRP A 427 -2.13 -17.02 9.81
N GLY A 428 -1.41 -17.40 10.26
CA GLY A 428 -0.21 -17.05 11.03
C GLY A 428 0.65 -18.23 11.45
N LYS A 429 0.22 -19.46 11.21
CA LYS A 429 0.92 -20.62 11.73
C LYS A 429 2.38 -20.70 11.26
N LEU A 430 2.62 -20.79 9.97
CA LEU A 430 3.98 -20.86 9.39
C LEU A 430 4.76 -19.57 9.65
N THR A 431 4.10 -18.44 9.49
CA THR A 431 4.69 -17.11 9.68
C THR A 431 5.21 -16.94 11.13
N ALA A 432 4.43 -17.36 12.12
CA ALA A 432 4.85 -17.30 13.51
C ALA A 432 6.05 -18.21 13.80
N ASP A 433 6.04 -19.43 13.26
CA ASP A 433 7.16 -20.36 13.43
C ASP A 433 8.46 -19.78 12.87
N GLU A 434 8.42 -19.15 11.69
CA GLU A 434 9.58 -18.48 11.08
C GLU A 434 10.04 -17.25 11.88
N ILE A 435 9.13 -16.45 12.43
CA ILE A 435 9.49 -15.30 13.28
C ILE A 435 10.18 -15.78 14.56
N ILE A 436 9.67 -16.82 15.19
CA ILE A 436 10.26 -17.41 16.41
C ILE A 436 11.65 -17.98 16.10
N GLU A 437 11.77 -18.79 15.04
CA GLU A 437 13.03 -19.38 14.59
C GLU A 437 14.06 -18.31 14.26
N GLY A 438 13.68 -17.32 13.44
CA GLY A 438 14.57 -16.22 13.05
C GLY A 438 15.03 -15.39 14.24
N THR A 439 14.15 -15.11 15.21
CA THR A 439 14.51 -14.40 16.43
C THR A 439 15.54 -15.16 17.25
N LYS A 440 15.38 -16.49 17.41
CA LYS A 440 16.33 -17.34 18.14
C LYS A 440 17.68 -17.40 17.43
N LYS A 441 17.71 -17.70 16.13
CA LYS A 441 18.94 -17.75 15.32
C LYS A 441 19.67 -16.41 15.31
N PHE A 442 18.92 -15.30 15.20
CA PHE A 442 19.51 -13.96 15.28
C PHE A 442 20.24 -13.75 16.60
N CYS A 443 19.65 -14.14 17.73
CA CYS A 443 20.26 -14.03 19.04
C CYS A 443 21.49 -14.93 19.21
N GLU A 444 21.50 -16.13 18.62
CA GLU A 444 22.63 -17.05 18.64
C GLU A 444 23.84 -16.48 17.88
N GLU A 445 23.61 -15.86 16.74
CA GLU A 445 24.65 -15.27 15.88
C GLU A 445 25.10 -13.87 16.34
N HIS A 446 24.27 -13.19 17.14
CA HIS A 446 24.51 -11.80 17.55
C HIS A 446 24.59 -11.69 19.10
N PRO A 447 25.73 -12.03 19.70
CA PRO A 447 25.89 -12.09 21.16
C PRO A 447 25.71 -10.76 21.88
N PHE A 448 25.65 -9.64 21.16
CA PHE A 448 25.31 -8.33 21.71
C PHE A 448 23.80 -8.17 22.04
N VAL A 449 22.94 -9.09 21.67
CA VAL A 449 21.52 -9.07 22.07
C VAL A 449 21.36 -9.57 23.52
N ASN A 450 20.59 -8.84 24.31
CA ASN A 450 20.11 -9.31 25.60
C ASN A 450 18.88 -10.20 25.40
N THR A 451 19.06 -11.50 25.42
CA THR A 451 17.99 -12.48 25.13
C THR A 451 16.85 -12.49 26.16
N LYS A 452 17.04 -11.84 27.34
CA LYS A 452 15.97 -11.64 28.35
C LYS A 452 15.17 -10.36 28.12
N LYS A 453 15.57 -9.52 27.17
CA LYS A 453 14.99 -8.19 26.92
C LYS A 453 14.64 -8.03 25.43
N ILE A 454 13.83 -8.96 24.91
CA ILE A 454 13.35 -8.95 23.53
C ILE A 454 11.88 -8.54 23.55
N GLY A 455 11.54 -7.49 22.82
CA GLY A 455 10.16 -7.10 22.55
C GLY A 455 9.75 -7.43 21.13
N CYS A 456 8.45 -7.41 20.87
CA CYS A 456 7.91 -7.47 19.50
C CYS A 456 6.73 -6.53 19.31
N MET A 457 6.53 -6.09 18.07
CA MET A 457 5.44 -5.18 17.75
C MET A 457 4.96 -5.32 16.30
N GLY A 458 3.68 -5.00 16.11
CA GLY A 458 3.06 -4.92 14.79
C GLY A 458 1.70 -4.25 14.83
N ALA A 459 1.22 -3.85 13.64
CA ALA A 459 -0.08 -3.23 13.46
C ALA A 459 -0.97 -4.06 12.53
N SER A 460 -2.30 -3.97 12.75
CA SER A 460 -3.27 -4.63 11.89
C SER A 460 -3.04 -6.15 11.87
N TYR A 461 -2.74 -6.74 10.72
CA TYR A 461 -2.29 -8.13 10.65
C TYR A 461 -1.03 -8.38 11.51
N GLY A 462 -0.08 -7.42 11.55
CA GLY A 462 1.07 -7.48 12.46
C GLY A 462 0.66 -7.42 13.94
N GLY A 463 -0.43 -6.76 14.26
CA GLY A 463 -1.03 -6.78 15.60
C GLY A 463 -1.66 -8.14 15.95
N PHE A 464 -2.34 -8.77 14.99
CA PHE A 464 -2.78 -10.17 15.09
C PHE A 464 -1.57 -11.08 15.33
N MET A 465 -0.54 -10.98 14.50
CA MET A 465 0.68 -11.77 14.60
C MET A 465 1.36 -11.59 15.97
N THR A 466 1.39 -10.36 16.48
CA THR A 466 1.93 -10.08 17.82
C THR A 466 1.20 -10.83 18.91
N GLN A 467 -0.13 -10.84 18.89
CA GLN A 467 -0.95 -11.60 19.84
C GLN A 467 -0.77 -13.10 19.65
N TYR A 468 -0.78 -13.56 18.39
CA TYR A 468 -0.64 -14.98 18.06
C TYR A 468 0.70 -15.57 18.50
N LEU A 469 1.80 -14.84 18.33
CA LEU A 469 3.14 -15.23 18.79
C LEU A 469 3.14 -15.52 20.29
N GLN A 470 2.48 -14.70 21.11
CA GLN A 470 2.45 -14.90 22.57
C GLN A 470 1.69 -16.17 22.98
N THR A 471 0.84 -16.71 22.11
CA THR A 471 0.19 -18.02 22.34
C THR A 471 1.12 -19.20 22.03
N LYS A 472 2.28 -18.96 21.41
CA LYS A 472 3.21 -19.98 20.90
C LYS A 472 4.57 -19.99 21.60
N THR A 473 4.98 -18.87 22.22
CA THR A 473 6.33 -18.74 22.78
C THR A 473 6.38 -17.71 23.90
N ASP A 474 7.30 -17.90 24.82
CA ASP A 474 7.62 -16.98 25.91
C ASP A 474 8.97 -16.25 25.69
N ILE A 475 9.52 -16.24 24.46
CA ILE A 475 10.81 -15.58 24.19
C ILE A 475 10.75 -14.06 24.29
N PHE A 476 9.56 -13.47 24.22
CA PHE A 476 9.37 -12.02 24.30
C PHE A 476 9.08 -11.56 25.72
N ALA A 477 9.80 -10.54 26.18
CA ALA A 477 9.60 -9.91 27.47
C ALA A 477 8.51 -8.83 27.47
N ALA A 478 8.15 -8.31 26.29
CA ALA A 478 7.05 -7.37 26.09
C ALA A 478 6.55 -7.42 24.64
N ALA A 479 5.26 -7.13 24.44
CA ALA A 479 4.64 -7.06 23.14
C ALA A 479 3.77 -5.80 22.99
N MET A 480 3.61 -5.29 21.75
CA MET A 480 2.70 -4.19 21.43
C MET A 480 1.88 -4.56 20.20
N SER A 481 0.56 -4.63 20.36
CA SER A 481 -0.41 -4.91 19.32
C SER A 481 -1.20 -3.64 19.00
N HIS A 482 -0.98 -3.07 17.83
CA HIS A 482 -1.77 -1.94 17.34
C HIS A 482 -2.87 -2.41 16.41
N ALA A 483 -4.14 -2.13 16.76
CA ALA A 483 -5.31 -2.48 15.95
C ALA A 483 -5.26 -3.93 15.44
N GLY A 484 -4.84 -4.86 16.32
CA GLY A 484 -4.65 -6.27 15.97
C GLY A 484 -5.93 -7.07 16.10
N ILE A 485 -6.08 -8.06 15.22
CA ILE A 485 -7.20 -9.00 15.21
C ILE A 485 -6.96 -10.03 16.31
N SER A 486 -7.95 -10.23 17.19
CA SER A 486 -7.89 -11.25 18.24
C SER A 486 -8.78 -12.46 17.94
N ASP A 487 -9.87 -12.24 17.20
CA ASP A 487 -10.77 -13.27 16.71
C ASP A 487 -11.01 -13.07 15.20
N ILE A 488 -10.57 -14.03 14.41
CA ILE A 488 -10.71 -14.00 12.95
C ILE A 488 -12.18 -13.93 12.53
N THR A 489 -13.09 -14.55 13.32
CA THR A 489 -14.52 -14.58 13.00
C THR A 489 -15.17 -13.22 13.18
N SER A 490 -14.92 -12.54 14.30
CA SER A 490 -15.47 -11.21 14.55
C SER A 490 -14.92 -10.18 13.56
N TYR A 491 -13.62 -10.21 13.28
CA TYR A 491 -13.01 -9.36 12.25
C TYR A 491 -13.63 -9.61 10.87
N TRP A 492 -13.80 -10.88 10.48
CA TRP A 492 -14.41 -11.26 9.20
C TRP A 492 -15.81 -10.67 9.02
N GLY A 493 -16.64 -10.69 10.05
CA GLY A 493 -18.03 -10.21 9.97
C GLY A 493 -18.22 -8.74 10.26
N GLU A 494 -17.43 -8.14 11.14
CA GLU A 494 -17.62 -6.77 11.63
C GLU A 494 -16.80 -5.73 10.86
N GLY A 495 -15.55 -6.01 10.51
CA GLY A 495 -14.70 -5.09 9.77
C GLY A 495 -15.29 -4.73 8.40
N TYR A 496 -15.22 -3.47 7.99
CA TYR A 496 -15.76 -3.03 6.69
C TYR A 496 -15.21 -3.81 5.52
N TRP A 497 -13.95 -4.23 5.61
CA TRP A 497 -13.27 -5.04 4.59
C TRP A 497 -12.94 -6.45 5.07
N GLY A 498 -13.40 -6.85 6.26
CA GLY A 498 -13.05 -8.13 6.88
C GLY A 498 -13.38 -9.30 5.97
N TYR A 499 -14.60 -9.38 5.47
CA TYR A 499 -15.03 -10.46 4.59
C TYR A 499 -14.30 -10.44 3.24
N SER A 500 -14.03 -9.28 2.67
CA SER A 500 -13.31 -9.15 1.38
C SER A 500 -11.82 -9.45 1.52
N TYR A 501 -11.19 -9.03 2.64
CA TYR A 501 -9.83 -9.43 2.96
C TYR A 501 -9.73 -10.95 3.19
N SER A 502 -10.72 -11.53 3.84
CA SER A 502 -10.76 -12.99 4.05
C SER A 502 -10.94 -13.77 2.75
N SER A 503 -11.47 -13.18 1.68
CA SER A 503 -11.44 -13.82 0.35
C SER A 503 -10.01 -14.01 -0.18
N LEU A 504 -9.08 -13.23 0.33
CA LEU A 504 -7.67 -13.25 0.03
C LEU A 504 -6.91 -14.15 1.01
N ALA A 505 -7.08 -13.92 2.32
CA ALA A 505 -6.38 -14.64 3.37
C ALA A 505 -7.00 -16.02 3.69
N SER A 506 -8.30 -16.19 3.46
CA SER A 506 -9.07 -17.41 3.78
C SER A 506 -9.91 -17.87 2.59
N ALA A 507 -9.30 -17.92 1.41
CA ALA A 507 -9.98 -18.19 0.15
C ALA A 507 -10.85 -19.46 0.20
N ASN A 508 -12.16 -19.29 -0.09
CA ASN A 508 -13.18 -20.34 -0.03
C ASN A 508 -13.36 -21.00 1.34
N SER A 509 -12.73 -20.45 2.38
CA SER A 509 -12.85 -20.91 3.77
C SER A 509 -13.61 -19.88 4.61
N TYR A 510 -14.65 -20.31 5.29
CA TYR A 510 -15.57 -19.47 6.04
C TYR A 510 -15.79 -20.07 7.45
N PRO A 511 -16.34 -19.32 8.42
CA PRO A 511 -16.59 -19.83 9.76
C PRO A 511 -17.41 -21.12 9.82
N TRP A 512 -18.29 -21.34 8.84
CA TRP A 512 -19.14 -22.54 8.78
C TRP A 512 -18.53 -23.77 8.11
N ASN A 513 -17.50 -23.62 7.27
CA ASN A 513 -16.84 -24.75 6.57
C ASN A 513 -15.38 -24.96 6.96
N ALA A 514 -14.77 -24.02 7.70
CA ALA A 514 -13.36 -24.07 8.14
C ALA A 514 -13.22 -23.64 9.62
N ARG A 515 -14.10 -24.16 10.49
CA ARG A 515 -14.20 -23.78 11.91
C ARG A 515 -12.85 -23.76 12.62
N ASP A 516 -12.03 -24.80 12.45
CA ASP A 516 -10.75 -24.92 13.13
C ASP A 516 -9.79 -23.79 12.77
N MET A 517 -9.76 -23.35 11.51
CA MET A 517 -8.95 -22.20 11.10
C MET A 517 -9.39 -20.93 11.83
N TYR A 518 -10.69 -20.68 11.90
CA TYR A 518 -11.24 -19.48 12.56
C TYR A 518 -11.10 -19.49 14.08
N THR A 519 -11.10 -20.65 14.72
CA THR A 519 -10.96 -20.76 16.18
C THR A 519 -9.51 -20.99 16.62
N LEU A 520 -8.82 -22.00 16.09
CA LEU A 520 -7.47 -22.37 16.55
C LEU A 520 -6.40 -21.35 16.16
N GLN A 521 -6.61 -20.60 15.07
CA GLN A 521 -5.72 -19.53 14.64
C GLN A 521 -6.05 -18.18 15.31
N SER A 522 -7.20 -18.03 15.94
CA SER A 522 -7.56 -16.82 16.67
C SER A 522 -6.85 -16.77 18.02
N PRO A 523 -6.05 -15.71 18.29
CA PRO A 523 -5.36 -15.58 19.57
C PRO A 523 -6.26 -15.62 20.78
N LEU A 524 -7.49 -15.09 20.68
CA LEU A 524 -8.45 -15.01 21.78
C LEU A 524 -8.76 -16.38 22.39
N PHE A 525 -8.93 -17.41 21.56
CA PHE A 525 -9.23 -18.77 22.04
C PHE A 525 -8.02 -19.50 22.66
N ASN A 526 -6.87 -18.85 22.66
CA ASN A 526 -5.62 -19.32 23.26
C ASN A 526 -5.03 -18.30 24.26
N ALA A 527 -5.82 -17.36 24.75
CA ALA A 527 -5.38 -16.28 25.63
C ALA A 527 -4.79 -16.78 26.95
N ASP A 528 -5.23 -17.94 27.44
CA ASP A 528 -4.73 -18.62 28.64
C ASP A 528 -3.22 -18.98 28.53
N LYS A 529 -2.71 -19.18 27.33
CA LYS A 529 -1.29 -19.51 27.07
C LYS A 529 -0.37 -18.29 27.10
N ILE A 530 -0.92 -17.08 27.07
CA ILE A 530 -0.15 -15.84 27.01
C ILE A 530 0.42 -15.51 28.38
N ASN A 531 1.74 -15.32 28.46
CA ASN A 531 2.44 -14.87 29.66
C ASN A 531 3.12 -13.50 29.48
N THR A 532 3.45 -13.13 28.26
CA THR A 532 4.11 -11.87 27.92
C THR A 532 3.20 -10.66 28.18
N PRO A 533 3.68 -9.60 28.82
CA PRO A 533 2.95 -8.33 28.91
C PRO A 533 2.61 -7.76 27.52
N ILE A 534 1.34 -7.46 27.26
CA ILE A 534 0.88 -6.91 25.98
C ILE A 534 0.27 -5.51 26.18
N LEU A 535 0.76 -4.55 25.42
CA LEU A 535 0.11 -3.26 25.21
C LEU A 535 -0.80 -3.34 23.99
N PHE A 536 -2.08 -3.03 24.17
CA PHE A 536 -3.03 -2.80 23.09
C PHE A 536 -3.14 -1.30 22.82
N LEU A 537 -3.03 -0.92 21.54
CA LEU A 537 -3.25 0.43 21.05
C LEU A 537 -4.30 0.39 19.94
N HIS A 538 -5.35 1.24 20.02
CA HIS A 538 -6.43 1.19 19.03
C HIS A 538 -7.14 2.55 18.92
N GLY A 539 -7.47 2.96 17.69
CA GLY A 539 -8.34 4.10 17.44
C GLY A 539 -9.81 3.76 17.72
N THR A 540 -10.53 4.64 18.42
CA THR A 540 -11.93 4.35 18.80
C THR A 540 -12.91 4.37 17.63
N ALA A 541 -12.52 4.95 16.49
CA ALA A 541 -13.30 5.01 15.25
C ALA A 541 -12.76 4.08 14.15
N ASP A 542 -11.98 3.06 14.51
CA ASP A 542 -11.43 2.11 13.54
C ASP A 542 -12.53 1.25 12.92
N THR A 543 -12.69 1.40 11.60
CA THR A 543 -13.69 0.68 10.80
C THR A 543 -13.07 -0.49 10.01
N ASN A 544 -11.75 -0.55 9.92
CA ASN A 544 -11.06 -1.66 9.28
C ASN A 544 -10.92 -2.86 10.24
N VAL A 545 -10.23 -2.64 11.36
CA VAL A 545 -10.20 -3.60 12.46
C VAL A 545 -10.98 -2.99 13.62
N PRO A 546 -12.21 -3.44 13.89
CA PRO A 546 -13.03 -2.86 14.95
C PRO A 546 -12.33 -2.90 16.31
N ILE A 547 -12.50 -1.85 17.11
CA ILE A 547 -11.88 -1.75 18.43
C ILE A 547 -12.26 -2.92 19.36
N GLY A 548 -13.38 -3.57 19.09
CA GLY A 548 -13.81 -4.79 19.77
C GLY A 548 -12.75 -5.88 19.82
N GLU A 549 -11.91 -5.95 18.79
CA GLU A 549 -10.79 -6.91 18.72
C GLU A 549 -9.78 -6.71 19.88
N SER A 550 -9.42 -5.47 20.20
CA SER A 550 -8.58 -5.17 21.35
C SER A 550 -9.31 -5.30 22.68
N ILE A 551 -10.59 -4.89 22.74
CA ILE A 551 -11.41 -4.96 23.96
C ILE A 551 -11.54 -6.41 24.44
N GLN A 552 -11.91 -7.34 23.55
CA GLN A 552 -12.14 -8.73 23.95
C GLN A 552 -10.85 -9.43 24.43
N MET A 553 -9.71 -9.20 23.77
CA MET A 553 -8.43 -9.77 24.21
C MET A 553 -7.94 -9.16 25.51
N PHE A 554 -8.04 -7.82 25.66
CA PHE A 554 -7.74 -7.15 26.92
C PHE A 554 -8.60 -7.69 28.06
N THR A 555 -9.90 -7.89 27.84
CA THR A 555 -10.81 -8.46 28.82
C THR A 555 -10.36 -9.88 29.21
N ALA A 556 -10.07 -10.73 28.24
CA ALA A 556 -9.61 -12.10 28.49
C ALA A 556 -8.33 -12.11 29.35
N LEU A 557 -7.33 -11.30 29.00
CA LEU A 557 -6.07 -11.23 29.75
C LEU A 557 -6.27 -10.68 31.17
N LYS A 558 -7.18 -9.70 31.37
CA LYS A 558 -7.52 -9.21 32.71
C LYS A 558 -8.18 -10.28 33.58
N LEU A 559 -9.12 -11.04 33.02
CA LEU A 559 -9.77 -12.15 33.72
C LEU A 559 -8.79 -13.28 34.10
N LEU A 560 -7.76 -13.47 33.26
CA LEU A 560 -6.68 -14.44 33.50
C LEU A 560 -5.58 -13.91 34.45
N GLY A 561 -5.69 -12.66 34.94
CA GLY A 561 -4.68 -12.04 35.79
C GLY A 561 -3.36 -11.72 35.10
N LYS A 562 -3.34 -11.63 33.77
CA LYS A 562 -2.12 -11.39 32.98
C LYS A 562 -1.77 -9.91 32.92
N PRO A 563 -0.47 -9.54 32.93
CA PRO A 563 -0.07 -8.15 32.80
C PRO A 563 -0.41 -7.62 31.39
N THR A 564 -1.25 -6.59 31.34
CA THR A 564 -1.69 -5.99 30.08
C THR A 564 -2.09 -4.53 30.29
N ALA A 565 -1.96 -3.72 29.26
CA ALA A 565 -2.46 -2.35 29.17
C ALA A 565 -3.24 -2.13 27.90
N PHE A 566 -4.26 -1.27 27.95
CA PHE A 566 -5.04 -0.87 26.78
C PHE A 566 -5.15 0.64 26.73
N VAL A 567 -4.66 1.24 25.64
CA VAL A 567 -4.70 2.68 25.40
C VAL A 567 -5.52 2.94 24.12
N GLN A 568 -6.62 3.64 24.29
CA GLN A 568 -7.50 4.05 23.19
C GLN A 568 -7.08 5.43 22.68
N VAL A 569 -7.14 5.62 21.35
CA VAL A 569 -6.89 6.92 20.72
C VAL A 569 -8.23 7.46 20.20
N GLU A 570 -8.78 8.39 20.94
CA GLU A 570 -10.15 8.88 20.74
C GLU A 570 -10.36 9.52 19.36
N GLY A 571 -11.39 9.08 18.64
CA GLY A 571 -11.78 9.59 17.33
C GLY A 571 -10.86 9.22 16.16
N GLU A 572 -9.78 8.48 16.41
CA GLU A 572 -8.88 8.00 15.35
C GLU A 572 -9.37 6.68 14.74
N ASN A 573 -9.12 6.54 13.43
CA ASN A 573 -9.41 5.33 12.67
C ASN A 573 -8.18 4.39 12.69
N HIS A 574 -8.07 3.48 11.72
CA HIS A 574 -7.01 2.47 11.61
C HIS A 574 -5.58 3.06 11.53
N HIS A 575 -5.47 4.27 11.02
CA HIS A 575 -4.24 5.08 11.04
C HIS A 575 -4.42 6.26 11.99
N ILE A 576 -3.44 6.48 12.87
CA ILE A 576 -3.43 7.65 13.75
C ILE A 576 -2.88 8.82 12.94
N LEU A 577 -3.77 9.67 12.43
CA LEU A 577 -3.41 10.74 11.48
C LEU A 577 -3.29 12.12 12.14
N ASP A 578 -4.01 12.36 13.24
CA ASP A 578 -3.84 13.59 13.99
C ASP A 578 -2.43 13.70 14.56
N TYR A 579 -1.76 14.83 14.33
CA TYR A 579 -0.35 15.01 14.68
C TYR A 579 -0.10 14.92 16.19
N GLU A 580 -0.89 15.59 17.00
CA GLU A 580 -0.73 15.60 18.46
C GLU A 580 -1.00 14.22 19.06
N LYS A 581 -2.05 13.55 18.61
CA LYS A 581 -2.37 12.20 19.04
C LYS A 581 -1.28 11.21 18.62
N ARG A 582 -0.68 11.41 17.44
CA ARG A 582 0.41 10.58 16.94
C ARG A 582 1.68 10.70 17.79
N ILE A 583 1.99 11.89 18.30
CA ILE A 583 3.09 12.09 19.26
C ILE A 583 2.82 11.31 20.56
N LEU A 584 1.62 11.44 21.12
CA LEU A 584 1.23 10.73 22.35
C LEU A 584 1.26 9.20 22.14
N TRP A 585 0.75 8.76 21.00
CA TRP A 585 0.77 7.34 20.61
C TRP A 585 2.19 6.78 20.52
N ASN A 586 3.13 7.48 19.86
CA ASN A 586 4.53 7.08 19.81
C ASN A 586 5.17 7.04 21.23
N ASN A 587 4.96 8.08 22.02
CA ASN A 587 5.49 8.14 23.39
C ASN A 587 4.97 7.00 24.26
N THR A 588 3.72 6.58 24.07
CA THR A 588 3.12 5.43 24.76
C THR A 588 3.91 4.14 24.45
N ILE A 589 4.26 3.91 23.17
CA ILE A 589 5.01 2.73 22.76
C ILE A 589 6.44 2.78 23.33
N TYR A 590 7.11 3.93 23.24
CA TYR A 590 8.47 4.10 23.78
C TYR A 590 8.51 3.87 25.28
N ALA A 591 7.55 4.41 26.03
CA ALA A 591 7.44 4.24 27.46
C ALA A 591 7.14 2.77 27.86
N TRP A 592 6.29 2.08 27.09
CA TRP A 592 6.02 0.66 27.30
C TRP A 592 7.27 -0.20 27.18
N PHE A 593 8.02 -0.05 26.10
CA PHE A 593 9.25 -0.80 25.92
C PHE A 593 10.36 -0.40 26.89
N ALA A 594 10.46 0.89 27.27
CA ALA A 594 11.39 1.32 28.31
C ALA A 594 11.10 0.62 29.65
N LYS A 595 9.84 0.54 30.05
CA LYS A 595 9.40 -0.13 31.27
C LYS A 595 9.81 -1.61 31.31
N TRP A 596 9.54 -2.35 30.24
CA TRP A 596 9.71 -3.81 30.27
C TRP A 596 11.08 -4.29 29.76
N LEU A 597 11.70 -3.59 28.82
CA LEU A 597 12.95 -4.01 28.21
C LEU A 597 14.19 -3.36 28.84
N LYS A 598 14.02 -2.22 29.53
CA LYS A 598 15.11 -1.49 30.15
C LYS A 598 14.96 -1.37 31.68
N ASP A 599 13.87 -1.87 32.24
CA ASP A 599 13.54 -1.71 33.67
C ASP A 599 13.45 -0.22 34.09
N GLN A 600 12.91 0.62 33.19
CA GLN A 600 12.74 2.06 33.35
C GLN A 600 11.23 2.42 33.30
N PRO A 601 10.49 2.24 34.40
CA PRO A 601 9.04 2.47 34.42
C PRO A 601 8.64 3.94 34.51
N GLU A 602 9.56 4.84 34.81
CA GLU A 602 9.28 6.25 35.15
C GLU A 602 8.54 6.99 34.03
N TRP A 603 8.90 6.70 32.77
CA TRP A 603 8.26 7.30 31.61
C TRP A 603 6.81 6.84 31.46
N TRP A 604 6.58 5.52 31.61
CA TRP A 604 5.24 4.97 31.62
C TRP A 604 4.40 5.51 32.76
N ASP A 605 4.93 5.55 33.97
CA ASP A 605 4.23 6.01 35.16
C ASP A 605 3.94 7.52 35.12
N ALA A 606 4.76 8.31 34.40
CA ALA A 606 4.50 9.72 34.13
C ALA A 606 3.34 9.92 33.15
N LEU A 607 3.23 9.09 32.09
CA LEU A 607 2.13 9.15 31.12
C LEU A 607 0.83 8.56 31.69
N TYR A 608 0.93 7.49 32.46
CA TYR A 608 -0.18 6.70 32.97
C TYR A 608 0.00 6.45 34.48
N PRO A 609 -0.10 7.49 35.32
CA PRO A 609 0.08 7.33 36.76
C PRO A 609 -0.98 6.39 37.33
N PRO A 610 -0.64 5.59 38.36
CA PRO A 610 -1.60 4.74 39.04
C PRO A 610 -2.82 5.53 39.50
N LYS A 611 -4.00 5.02 39.19
CA LYS A 611 -5.28 5.62 39.60
C LYS A 611 -5.82 4.85 40.80
N SER A 612 -6.08 5.54 41.90
CA SER A 612 -6.90 4.98 42.97
C SER A 612 -8.36 5.06 42.57
N LEU A 613 -8.97 3.92 42.29
CA LEU A 613 -10.37 3.76 41.94
C LEU A 613 -11.14 3.24 43.14
#